data_45639c34a9152b99ca5306c1eb65ccb4
#
_entry.id   45639c34a9152b99ca5306c1eb65ccb4
#
_cell.length_a   1.000
_cell.length_b   1.000
_cell.length_c   1.000
_cell.angle_alpha   90.00
_cell.angle_beta   90.00
_cell.angle_gamma   90.00
#
_symmetry.space_group_name_H-M   'P 1'
#
loop_
_entity.id
_entity.type
_entity.pdbx_description
1 polymer ?
#
loop_
_entity_poly.entity_id
_entity_poly.type
_entity_poly.pdbx_seq_one_letter_code
_entity_poly.pdbx_strand_id
1 'polypeptide(L)'
;MEKTLVLIKPDAFLGQHTGDILKIYEENGLRIAAMKVLKMDEHLAALHYEEHIGRPYYADLASFMTSGPIVAMVLEGEDAIKRVREINGKTDPKEAAEGTIRRLFSASKSRNAVHASDSPASAAREIKNFFSSIEIFDETYDVKNS
;
A
#
# COMPACT_ATOMS: atom_id res chain seq x y z
N MET A 1 -11.02 9.64 11.73
CA MET A 1 -10.84 9.10 10.36
C MET A 1 -9.95 7.86 10.39
N GLU A 2 -10.30 6.87 9.60
CA GLU A 2 -9.55 5.63 9.55
C GLU A 2 -8.31 5.76 8.68
N LYS A 3 -7.23 5.13 9.12
CA LYS A 3 -5.95 5.09 8.38
C LYS A 3 -5.66 3.67 7.93
N THR A 4 -5.01 3.54 6.78
CA THR A 4 -4.57 2.26 6.26
C THR A 4 -3.17 2.39 5.65
N LEU A 5 -2.40 1.31 5.68
CA LEU A 5 -1.10 1.29 5.00
C LEU A 5 -1.29 0.78 3.57
N VAL A 6 -0.67 1.48 2.64
CA VAL A 6 -0.60 1.06 1.24
C VAL A 6 0.86 1.03 0.81
N LEU A 7 1.22 -0.01 0.07
CA LEU A 7 2.51 -0.08 -0.60
C LEU A 7 2.28 -0.10 -2.10
N ILE A 8 3.04 0.70 -2.84
CA ILE A 8 3.17 0.54 -4.29
C ILE A 8 4.39 -0.33 -4.48
N LYS A 9 4.16 -1.53 -5.02
CA LYS A 9 5.19 -2.58 -5.13
C LYS A 9 6.21 -2.25 -6.22
N PRO A 10 7.36 -2.94 -6.23
CA PRO A 10 8.42 -2.64 -7.19
C PRO A 10 7.99 -2.64 -8.65
N ASP A 11 7.08 -3.55 -9.04
CA ASP A 11 6.57 -3.64 -10.41
C ASP A 11 5.89 -2.34 -10.86
N ALA A 12 4.98 -1.81 -10.05
CA ALA A 12 4.26 -0.59 -10.39
C ALA A 12 5.13 0.65 -10.25
N PHE A 13 6.00 0.69 -9.25
CA PHE A 13 6.92 1.82 -9.07
C PHE A 13 7.89 1.94 -10.25
N LEU A 14 8.55 0.84 -10.60
CA LEU A 14 9.50 0.81 -11.72
C LEU A 14 8.81 0.98 -13.08
N GLY A 15 7.54 0.57 -13.17
CA GLY A 15 6.70 0.81 -14.34
C GLY A 15 6.22 2.24 -14.49
N GLN A 16 6.55 3.12 -13.54
CA GLN A 16 6.16 4.53 -13.54
C GLN A 16 4.65 4.73 -13.44
N HIS A 17 3.97 3.88 -12.66
CA HIS A 17 2.53 3.96 -12.44
C HIS A 17 2.16 4.70 -11.15
N THR A 18 3.14 5.16 -10.38
CA THR A 18 2.91 5.79 -9.07
C THR A 18 1.97 6.98 -9.17
N GLY A 19 2.20 7.88 -10.12
CA GLY A 19 1.37 9.08 -10.27
C GLY A 19 -0.09 8.76 -10.56
N ASP A 20 -0.35 7.81 -11.44
CA ASP A 20 -1.71 7.39 -11.77
C ASP A 20 -2.41 6.73 -10.58
N ILE A 21 -1.68 5.92 -9.83
CA ILE A 21 -2.21 5.25 -8.64
C ILE A 21 -2.57 6.28 -7.55
N LEU A 22 -1.70 7.24 -7.28
CA LEU A 22 -1.97 8.32 -6.33
C LEU A 22 -3.20 9.13 -6.74
N LYS A 23 -3.31 9.43 -8.01
CA LYS A 23 -4.45 10.18 -8.55
C LYS A 23 -5.76 9.45 -8.29
N ILE A 24 -5.78 8.14 -8.50
CA ILE A 24 -6.98 7.33 -8.26
C ILE A 24 -7.40 7.40 -6.80
N TYR A 25 -6.45 7.28 -5.87
CA TYR A 25 -6.78 7.38 -4.44
C TYR A 25 -7.34 8.77 -4.09
N GLU A 26 -6.69 9.83 -4.54
CA GLU A 26 -7.12 11.19 -4.23
C GLU A 26 -8.48 11.52 -4.86
N GLU A 27 -8.74 11.07 -6.09
CA GLU A 27 -10.04 11.25 -6.75
C GLU A 27 -11.17 10.53 -6.02
N ASN A 28 -10.85 9.49 -5.26
CA ASN A 28 -11.81 8.76 -4.44
C ASN A 28 -11.91 9.28 -3.01
N GLY A 29 -11.37 10.47 -2.75
CA GLY A 29 -11.53 11.14 -1.46
C GLY A 29 -10.62 10.63 -0.35
N LEU A 30 -9.57 9.88 -0.70
CA LEU A 30 -8.59 9.41 0.28
C LEU A 30 -7.46 10.41 0.36
N ARG A 31 -7.09 10.78 1.58
CA ARG A 31 -6.04 11.76 1.84
C ARG A 31 -4.72 11.05 2.13
N ILE A 32 -3.64 11.57 1.58
CA ILE A 32 -2.29 11.06 1.88
C ILE A 32 -1.85 11.69 3.19
N ALA A 33 -1.69 10.88 4.24
CA ALA A 33 -1.23 11.32 5.55
C ALA A 33 0.28 11.15 5.73
N ALA A 34 0.89 10.23 5.00
CA ALA A 34 2.33 10.00 4.99
C ALA A 34 2.71 9.31 3.68
N MET A 35 3.92 9.55 3.20
CA MET A 35 4.41 8.90 2.00
C MET A 35 5.92 8.98 1.92
N LYS A 36 6.57 7.88 1.50
CA LYS A 36 8.00 7.90 1.22
C LYS A 36 8.38 6.79 0.25
N VAL A 37 9.48 7.00 -0.45
CA VAL A 37 10.10 5.97 -1.28
C VAL A 37 11.20 5.32 -0.46
N LEU A 38 11.24 3.99 -0.44
CA LEU A 38 12.27 3.24 0.25
C LEU A 38 12.48 1.88 -0.41
N LYS A 39 13.58 1.23 -0.04
CA LYS A 39 13.84 -0.16 -0.43
C LYS A 39 13.72 -0.99 0.84
N MET A 40 12.85 -1.99 0.83
CA MET A 40 12.73 -2.91 1.96
C MET A 40 13.98 -3.77 2.05
N ASP A 41 14.46 -3.98 3.27
CA ASP A 41 15.46 -5.01 3.54
C ASP A 41 14.77 -6.29 4.05
N GLU A 42 15.55 -7.34 4.27
CA GLU A 42 15.02 -8.62 4.74
C GLU A 42 14.35 -8.53 6.11
N HIS A 43 14.87 -7.66 6.97
CA HIS A 43 14.31 -7.46 8.31
C HIS A 43 12.91 -6.82 8.24
N LEU A 44 12.78 -5.76 7.46
CA LEU A 44 11.49 -5.09 7.28
C LEU A 44 10.48 -6.01 6.59
N ALA A 45 10.93 -6.79 5.60
CA ALA A 45 10.06 -7.78 4.94
C ALA A 45 9.55 -8.82 5.93
N ALA A 46 10.41 -9.30 6.82
CA ALA A 46 10.03 -10.29 7.84
C ALA A 46 9.02 -9.69 8.84
N LEU A 47 9.18 -8.43 9.23
CA LEU A 47 8.23 -7.76 10.10
C LEU A 47 6.88 -7.56 9.42
N HIS A 48 6.90 -7.09 8.19
CA HIS A 48 5.66 -6.78 7.46
C HIS A 48 4.88 -8.04 7.09
N TYR A 49 5.58 -9.08 6.68
CA TYR A 49 4.97 -10.34 6.24
C TYR A 49 5.09 -11.46 7.28
N GLU A 50 5.12 -11.12 8.57
CA GLU A 50 5.35 -12.12 9.63
C GLU A 50 4.35 -13.28 9.59
N GLU A 51 3.10 -13.04 9.19
CA GLU A 51 2.07 -14.07 9.09
C GLU A 51 2.31 -15.05 7.94
N HIS A 52 3.18 -14.68 7.01
CA HIS A 52 3.48 -15.48 5.82
C HIS A 52 4.79 -16.26 5.93
N ILE A 53 5.59 -16.01 6.97
CA ILE A 53 6.85 -16.72 7.19
C ILE A 53 6.57 -18.22 7.36
N GLY A 54 7.35 -19.04 6.65
CA GLY A 54 7.15 -20.49 6.65
C GLY A 54 6.19 -21.00 5.59
N ARG A 55 5.50 -20.11 4.89
CA ARG A 55 4.65 -20.51 3.76
C ARG A 55 5.50 -20.74 2.51
N PRO A 56 5.07 -21.65 1.61
CA PRO A 56 5.87 -21.96 0.40
C PRO A 56 6.17 -20.76 -0.50
N TYR A 57 5.29 -19.77 -0.52
CA TYR A 57 5.45 -18.59 -1.37
C TYR A 57 6.28 -17.47 -0.73
N TYR A 58 6.65 -17.59 0.55
CA TYR A 58 7.30 -16.49 1.28
C TYR A 58 8.62 -16.06 0.67
N ALA A 59 9.46 -17.01 0.25
CA ALA A 59 10.77 -16.68 -0.32
C ALA A 59 10.62 -15.83 -1.60
N ASP A 60 9.67 -16.17 -2.47
CA ASP A 60 9.40 -15.39 -3.68
C ASP A 60 8.84 -14.00 -3.33
N LEU A 61 7.90 -13.94 -2.39
CA LEU A 61 7.33 -12.67 -1.95
C LEU A 61 8.39 -11.73 -1.38
N ALA A 62 9.21 -12.21 -0.46
CA ALA A 62 10.28 -11.42 0.15
C ALA A 62 11.32 -10.98 -0.88
N SER A 63 11.72 -11.88 -1.78
CA SER A 63 12.65 -11.57 -2.85
C SER A 63 12.12 -10.49 -3.77
N PHE A 64 10.85 -10.58 -4.15
CA PHE A 64 10.20 -9.58 -4.99
C PHE A 64 10.13 -8.21 -4.28
N MET A 65 9.63 -8.19 -3.05
CA MET A 65 9.42 -6.93 -2.32
C MET A 65 10.73 -6.22 -1.94
N THR A 66 11.84 -6.95 -1.86
CA THR A 66 13.15 -6.37 -1.58
C THR A 66 13.98 -6.14 -2.85
N SER A 67 13.43 -6.44 -4.03
CA SER A 67 14.17 -6.36 -5.29
C SER A 67 14.39 -4.94 -5.80
N GLY A 68 13.63 -3.98 -5.33
CA GLY A 68 13.75 -2.59 -5.78
C GLY A 68 12.95 -1.64 -4.91
N PRO A 69 12.97 -0.34 -5.22
CA PRO A 69 12.23 0.65 -4.46
C PRO A 69 10.72 0.42 -4.50
N ILE A 70 10.09 0.81 -3.41
CA ILE A 70 8.62 0.83 -3.27
C ILE A 70 8.20 2.21 -2.78
N VAL A 71 6.91 2.50 -2.88
CA VAL A 71 6.32 3.65 -2.18
C VAL A 71 5.50 3.12 -1.02
N ALA A 72 5.79 3.59 0.20
CA ALA A 72 4.93 3.34 1.36
C ALA A 72 4.11 4.59 1.62
N MET A 73 2.83 4.42 1.94
CA MET A 73 1.97 5.55 2.27
C MET A 73 0.93 5.17 3.30
N VAL A 74 0.49 6.19 4.06
CA VAL A 74 -0.67 6.08 4.91
C VAL A 74 -1.78 6.88 4.24
N LEU A 75 -2.89 6.22 3.93
CA LEU A 75 -4.08 6.87 3.41
C LEU A 75 -5.11 6.98 4.52
N GLU A 76 -5.84 8.08 4.52
CA GLU A 76 -6.83 8.38 5.55
C GLU A 76 -8.16 8.78 4.91
N GLY A 77 -9.25 8.32 5.48
CA GLY A 77 -10.60 8.65 5.05
C GLY A 77 -11.64 7.83 5.80
N GLU A 78 -12.91 8.07 5.53
CA GLU A 78 -13.97 7.22 6.04
C GLU A 78 -13.86 5.82 5.44
N ASP A 79 -13.96 4.78 6.27
CA ASP A 79 -13.84 3.40 5.82
C ASP A 79 -12.63 3.16 4.92
N ALA A 80 -11.49 3.78 5.24
CA ALA A 80 -10.32 3.76 4.38
C ALA A 80 -9.86 2.35 4.05
N ILE A 81 -9.83 1.45 5.04
CA ILE A 81 -9.37 0.07 4.82
C ILE A 81 -10.22 -0.62 3.75
N LYS A 82 -11.52 -0.61 3.91
CA LYS A 82 -12.46 -1.24 2.96
C LYS A 82 -12.40 -0.58 1.59
N ARG A 83 -12.44 0.74 1.56
CA ARG A 83 -12.49 1.50 0.31
C ARG A 83 -11.21 1.35 -0.50
N VAL A 84 -10.04 1.39 0.14
CA VAL A 84 -8.78 1.18 -0.55
C VAL A 84 -8.74 -0.22 -1.18
N ARG A 85 -9.20 -1.24 -0.46
CA ARG A 85 -9.22 -2.61 -1.00
C ARG A 85 -10.16 -2.72 -2.21
N GLU A 86 -11.28 -2.04 -2.18
CA GLU A 86 -12.20 -2.00 -3.33
C GLU A 86 -11.59 -1.27 -4.54
N ILE A 87 -10.90 -0.17 -4.29
CA ILE A 87 -10.20 0.60 -5.33
C ILE A 87 -9.05 -0.21 -5.93
N ASN A 88 -8.32 -0.95 -5.09
CA ASN A 88 -7.24 -1.81 -5.54
C ASN A 88 -7.74 -2.98 -6.39
N GLY A 89 -8.89 -3.53 -6.04
CA GLY A 89 -9.46 -4.69 -6.72
C GLY A 89 -8.94 -6.02 -6.16
N LYS A 90 -9.48 -7.11 -6.71
CA LYS A 90 -9.10 -8.46 -6.30
C LYS A 90 -7.62 -8.73 -6.57
N THR A 91 -7.05 -9.60 -5.77
CA THR A 91 -5.62 -9.97 -5.81
C THR A 91 -5.15 -10.39 -7.21
N ASP A 92 -5.94 -11.22 -7.88
CA ASP A 92 -5.64 -11.63 -9.26
C ASP A 92 -6.18 -10.56 -10.22
N PRO A 93 -5.31 -9.92 -11.04
CA PRO A 93 -5.75 -8.88 -11.97
C PRO A 93 -6.75 -9.37 -13.00
N LYS A 94 -6.77 -10.67 -13.31
CA LYS A 94 -7.75 -11.23 -14.25
C LYS A 94 -9.16 -11.24 -13.67
N GLU A 95 -9.28 -11.30 -12.34
CA GLU A 95 -10.55 -11.29 -11.61
C GLU A 95 -10.94 -9.90 -11.12
N ALA A 96 -10.01 -8.95 -11.17
CA ALA A 96 -10.24 -7.58 -10.72
C ALA A 96 -11.17 -6.85 -11.69
N ALA A 97 -12.11 -6.08 -11.14
CA ALA A 97 -13.06 -5.32 -11.94
C ALA A 97 -12.35 -4.22 -12.75
N GLU A 98 -12.92 -3.86 -13.86
CA GLU A 98 -12.42 -2.75 -14.69
C GLU A 98 -12.35 -1.46 -13.86
N GLY A 99 -11.30 -0.68 -14.09
CA GLY A 99 -11.07 0.57 -13.36
C GLY A 99 -10.35 0.42 -12.05
N THR A 100 -10.18 -0.80 -11.53
CA THR A 100 -9.39 -1.02 -10.32
C THR A 100 -7.90 -0.94 -10.64
N ILE A 101 -7.11 -0.59 -9.61
CA ILE A 101 -5.65 -0.44 -9.76
C ILE A 101 -5.01 -1.74 -10.25
N ARG A 102 -5.39 -2.87 -9.68
CA ARG A 102 -4.81 -4.15 -10.09
C ARG A 102 -5.18 -4.54 -11.51
N ARG A 103 -6.39 -4.22 -11.95
CA ARG A 103 -6.77 -4.46 -13.34
C ARG A 103 -5.95 -3.61 -14.30
N LEU A 104 -5.72 -2.35 -13.94
CA LEU A 104 -5.03 -1.40 -14.81
C LEU A 104 -3.51 -1.62 -14.86
N PHE A 105 -2.89 -1.96 -13.72
CA PHE A 105 -1.43 -1.85 -13.59
C PHE A 105 -0.71 -3.12 -13.17
N SER A 106 -1.41 -4.23 -12.96
CA SER A 106 -0.77 -5.47 -12.54
C SER A 106 -0.41 -6.36 -13.72
N ALA A 107 0.74 -7.03 -13.63
CA ALA A 107 1.18 -7.99 -14.63
C ALA A 107 0.67 -9.40 -14.33
N SER A 108 0.57 -9.77 -13.04
CA SER A 108 0.19 -11.12 -12.63
C SER A 108 -0.34 -11.10 -11.20
N LYS A 109 -0.75 -12.26 -10.71
CA LYS A 109 -1.25 -12.42 -9.34
C LYS A 109 -0.18 -12.10 -8.29
N SER A 110 1.08 -12.39 -8.56
CA SER A 110 2.20 -12.10 -7.64
C SER A 110 2.84 -10.74 -7.87
N ARG A 111 2.73 -10.20 -9.10
CA ARG A 111 3.21 -8.87 -9.49
C ARG A 111 1.99 -7.98 -9.69
N ASN A 112 1.31 -7.64 -8.58
CA ASN A 112 -0.04 -7.08 -8.62
C ASN A 112 -0.14 -5.64 -8.10
N ALA A 113 0.90 -4.88 -8.29
CA ALA A 113 0.99 -3.43 -8.17
C ALA A 113 0.96 -2.88 -6.75
N VAL A 114 0.02 -3.29 -5.92
CA VAL A 114 -0.21 -2.65 -4.61
C VAL A 114 -0.50 -3.66 -3.51
N HIS A 115 -0.20 -3.24 -2.28
CA HIS A 115 -0.63 -3.89 -1.05
C HIS A 115 -1.47 -2.90 -0.25
N ALA A 116 -2.46 -3.39 0.47
CA ALA A 116 -3.22 -2.60 1.43
C ALA A 116 -3.52 -3.43 2.67
N SER A 117 -3.59 -2.78 3.83
CA SER A 117 -3.97 -3.44 5.08
C SER A 117 -5.37 -4.03 4.97
N ASP A 118 -5.60 -5.16 5.62
CA ASP A 118 -6.87 -5.89 5.52
C ASP A 118 -7.78 -5.72 6.74
N SER A 119 -7.29 -5.09 7.80
CA SER A 119 -8.07 -4.88 9.03
C SER A 119 -7.50 -3.72 9.84
N PRO A 120 -8.26 -3.16 10.79
CA PRO A 120 -7.75 -2.13 11.68
C PRO A 120 -6.51 -2.56 12.45
N ALA A 121 -6.46 -3.80 12.94
CA ALA A 121 -5.31 -4.32 13.66
C ALA A 121 -4.09 -4.43 12.76
N SER A 122 -4.26 -4.95 11.54
CA SER A 122 -3.18 -5.02 10.55
C SER A 122 -2.69 -3.62 10.17
N ALA A 123 -3.60 -2.68 9.95
CA ALA A 123 -3.24 -1.31 9.61
C ALA A 123 -2.38 -0.67 10.70
N ALA A 124 -2.78 -0.78 11.96
CA ALA A 124 -2.02 -0.22 13.08
C ALA A 124 -0.61 -0.78 13.16
N ARG A 125 -0.48 -2.10 13.02
CA ARG A 125 0.81 -2.79 13.04
C ARG A 125 1.69 -2.40 11.86
N GLU A 126 1.12 -2.43 10.66
CA GLU A 126 1.85 -2.15 9.42
C GLU A 126 2.32 -0.70 9.35
N ILE A 127 1.49 0.24 9.75
CA ILE A 127 1.88 1.67 9.77
C ILE A 127 3.10 1.87 10.65
N LYS A 128 3.16 1.26 11.82
CA LYS A 128 4.29 1.38 12.73
C LYS A 128 5.58 0.78 12.18
N ASN A 129 5.47 -0.22 11.30
CA ASN A 129 6.64 -0.81 10.68
C ASN A 129 7.32 0.15 9.70
N PHE A 130 6.57 1.07 9.10
CA PHE A 130 7.07 1.95 8.04
C PHE A 130 7.25 3.40 8.46
N PHE A 131 6.46 3.89 9.43
CA PHE A 131 6.43 5.31 9.76
C PHE A 131 6.52 5.55 11.26
N SER A 132 7.25 6.62 11.63
CA SER A 132 7.19 7.18 12.98
C SER A 132 6.04 8.18 13.05
N SER A 133 5.64 8.54 14.27
CA SER A 133 4.52 9.47 14.48
C SER A 133 4.78 10.85 13.87
N ILE A 134 6.03 11.29 13.82
CA ILE A 134 6.37 12.61 13.25
C ILE A 134 6.29 12.65 11.72
N GLU A 135 6.18 11.49 11.08
CA GLU A 135 6.05 11.40 9.63
C GLU A 135 4.60 11.38 9.15
N ILE A 136 3.64 11.35 10.09
CA ILE A 136 2.22 11.20 9.76
C ILE A 136 1.49 12.52 10.00
N PHE A 137 0.90 13.08 8.94
CA PHE A 137 0.17 14.34 8.97
C PHE A 137 -1.30 14.07 8.71
N ASP A 138 -2.01 13.67 9.77
CA ASP A 138 -3.39 13.23 9.70
C ASP A 138 -4.40 14.41 9.69
N GLU A 139 -5.68 14.09 9.87
CA GLU A 139 -6.78 15.07 9.83
C GLU A 139 -6.67 16.21 10.85
N THR A 140 -5.81 16.05 11.87
CA THR A 140 -5.56 17.12 12.82
C THR A 140 -4.75 18.25 12.23
N TYR A 141 -4.12 18.02 11.07
CA TYR A 141 -3.30 19.00 10.38
C TYR A 141 -4.19 19.81 9.43
N ASP A 142 -4.56 21.02 9.87
CA ASP A 142 -5.50 21.88 9.15
C ASP A 142 -4.80 23.09 8.51
N VAL A 143 -4.65 23.05 7.18
CA VAL A 143 -4.03 24.17 6.43
C VAL A 143 -4.90 25.42 6.37
N LYS A 144 -6.20 25.33 6.61
CA LYS A 144 -7.10 26.48 6.56
C LYS A 144 -6.80 27.48 7.67
N ASN A 145 -6.23 27.00 8.76
CA ASN A 145 -5.95 27.79 9.94
C ASN A 145 -4.45 28.12 10.07
N SER A 146 -3.66 27.77 9.07
CA SER A 146 -2.22 28.04 9.08
C SER A 146 -1.87 29.36 8.41
#